data_eb40a423a4dbcc88b0fd8cfabb493b90
#
_entry.id   eb40a423a4dbcc88b0fd8cfabb493b90
#
_cell.length_a   1.000
_cell.length_b   1.000
_cell.length_c   1.000
_cell.angle_alpha   90.00
_cell.angle_beta   90.00
_cell.angle_gamma   90.00
#
_symmetry.space_group_name_H-M   'P 1'
#
loop_
_entity.id
_entity.type
_entity.pdbx_description
1 polymer ?
#
loop_
_entity_poly.entity_id
_entity_poly.type
_entity_poly.pdbx_seq_one_letter_code
_entity_poly.pdbx_strand_id
1 'polypeptide(L)'
;RPVSHYFRQNFSQVTNPPIDSLRENKVMSLKTRFGNLGNILDFDTLTKENIYVLNSPILSNSQLNKFINFFGKNSIVIDCTFSKDENLSTAIERIQKESEIAVRQGVTQLILSDKNLSNENLPVPMLLCVGAINTFLINKKLRGYVSINVQSGEALDTHSFATLIGVGATTVNPYL
;
A
#
# COMPACT_ATOMS: atom_id res chain seq x y z
N ARG A 1 -2.20 -22.18 -3.08
CA ARG A 1 -2.11 -21.19 -4.17
C ARG A 1 -2.24 -19.79 -3.59
N PRO A 2 -1.43 -18.81 -4.01
CA PRO A 2 -1.56 -17.43 -3.56
C PRO A 2 -2.98 -16.88 -3.83
N VAL A 3 -3.48 -16.02 -2.94
CA VAL A 3 -4.83 -15.44 -3.06
C VAL A 3 -4.98 -14.64 -4.37
N SER A 4 -3.90 -14.02 -4.85
CA SER A 4 -3.88 -13.28 -6.13
C SER A 4 -4.29 -14.12 -7.34
N HIS A 5 -4.11 -15.45 -7.31
CA HIS A 5 -4.52 -16.32 -8.41
C HIS A 5 -6.04 -16.38 -8.64
N TYR A 6 -6.84 -16.09 -7.61
CA TYR A 6 -8.31 -16.06 -7.72
C TYR A 6 -8.84 -14.79 -8.40
N PHE A 7 -7.98 -13.79 -8.63
CA PHE A 7 -8.32 -12.53 -9.31
C PHE A 7 -7.94 -12.53 -10.79
N ARG A 8 -7.57 -13.67 -11.35
CA ARG A 8 -7.26 -13.78 -12.78
C ARG A 8 -8.54 -13.79 -13.62
N GLN A 9 -8.52 -13.01 -14.66
CA GLN A 9 -9.59 -12.97 -15.65
C GLN A 9 -9.60 -14.25 -16.49
N ASN A 10 -10.78 -14.84 -16.72
CA ASN A 10 -10.95 -16.09 -17.45
C ASN A 10 -11.25 -15.91 -18.95
N PHE A 11 -11.50 -14.68 -19.39
CA PHE A 11 -11.77 -14.35 -20.79
C PHE A 11 -11.05 -13.06 -21.19
N SER A 12 -10.79 -12.93 -22.49
CA SER A 12 -10.19 -11.73 -23.05
C SER A 12 -11.26 -10.69 -23.36
N GLN A 13 -10.99 -9.44 -23.00
CA GLN A 13 -11.80 -8.29 -23.38
C GLN A 13 -10.90 -7.09 -23.70
N VAL A 14 -11.40 -6.18 -24.54
CA VAL A 14 -10.71 -4.92 -24.78
C VAL A 14 -10.89 -4.03 -23.55
N THR A 15 -9.80 -3.76 -22.84
CA THR A 15 -9.81 -3.01 -21.58
C THR A 15 -9.15 -1.64 -21.68
N ASN A 16 -8.30 -1.44 -22.68
CA ASN A 16 -7.54 -0.20 -22.85
C ASN A 16 -8.11 0.63 -23.99
N PRO A 17 -8.26 1.96 -23.82
CA PRO A 17 -8.50 2.84 -24.94
C PRO A 17 -7.31 2.78 -25.91
N PRO A 18 -7.50 2.95 -27.21
CA PRO A 18 -6.42 2.95 -28.19
C PRO A 18 -5.54 4.18 -27.97
N ILE A 19 -4.37 3.97 -27.37
CA ILE A 19 -3.36 5.00 -27.13
C ILE A 19 -2.16 4.67 -28.00
N ASP A 20 -1.75 5.61 -28.85
CA ASP A 20 -0.53 5.47 -29.66
C ASP A 20 0.72 5.63 -28.77
N SER A 21 1.85 5.06 -29.24
CA SER A 21 3.12 5.10 -28.50
C SER A 21 3.67 6.51 -28.25
N LEU A 22 3.25 7.50 -29.04
CA LEU A 22 3.68 8.90 -28.86
C LEU A 22 2.95 9.59 -27.70
N ARG A 23 1.70 9.18 -27.43
CA ARG A 23 0.87 9.73 -26.38
C ARG A 23 0.99 8.97 -25.06
N GLU A 24 1.47 7.72 -25.10
CA GLU A 24 1.58 6.86 -23.93
C GLU A 24 2.28 7.57 -22.76
N ASN A 25 3.42 8.20 -22.99
CA ASN A 25 4.16 8.94 -21.96
C ASN A 25 3.42 10.15 -21.37
N LYS A 26 2.41 10.68 -22.06
CA LYS A 26 1.61 11.83 -21.61
C LYS A 26 0.38 11.40 -20.81
N VAL A 27 -0.21 10.26 -21.18
CA VAL A 27 -1.50 9.79 -20.62
C VAL A 27 -1.34 8.67 -19.62
N MET A 28 -0.19 7.99 -19.60
CA MET A 28 0.12 6.91 -18.66
C MET A 28 1.33 7.26 -17.81
N SER A 29 1.20 7.20 -16.49
CA SER A 29 2.31 7.43 -15.57
C SER A 29 2.13 6.56 -14.33
N LEU A 30 3.21 5.89 -13.93
CA LEU A 30 3.30 5.17 -12.66
C LEU A 30 3.86 6.06 -11.53
N LYS A 31 4.09 7.34 -11.81
CA LYS A 31 4.61 8.27 -10.80
C LYS A 31 3.59 8.50 -9.70
N THR A 32 4.01 8.25 -8.47
CA THR A 32 3.21 8.47 -7.26
C THR A 32 3.82 9.59 -6.44
N ARG A 33 2.99 10.50 -5.97
CA ARG A 33 3.41 11.63 -5.13
C ARG A 33 2.79 11.50 -3.76
N PHE A 34 3.61 11.70 -2.73
CA PHE A 34 3.22 11.64 -1.33
C PHE A 34 3.47 12.99 -0.69
N GLY A 35 2.54 13.45 0.09
CA GLY A 35 2.57 14.73 0.77
C GLY A 35 1.29 15.53 0.53
N ASN A 36 1.09 16.55 1.36
CA ASN A 36 -0.04 17.45 1.24
C ASN A 36 0.42 18.73 0.54
N LEU A 37 -0.19 19.05 -0.59
CA LEU A 37 0.06 20.30 -1.31
C LEU A 37 -0.56 21.53 -0.64
N GLY A 38 -1.34 21.33 0.42
CA GLY A 38 -2.14 22.41 1.01
C GLY A 38 -3.37 22.73 0.18
N ASN A 39 -3.87 23.96 0.30
CA ASN A 39 -4.98 24.42 -0.51
C ASN A 39 -4.49 24.78 -1.92
N ILE A 40 -4.86 23.98 -2.93
CA ILE A 40 -4.45 24.19 -4.33
C ILE A 40 -5.00 25.50 -4.93
N LEU A 41 -5.99 26.11 -4.31
CA LEU A 41 -6.56 27.40 -4.72
C LEU A 41 -5.85 28.60 -4.04
N ASP A 42 -4.99 28.34 -3.08
CA ASP A 42 -4.24 29.34 -2.35
C ASP A 42 -2.73 29.15 -2.63
N PHE A 43 -2.22 29.94 -3.58
CA PHE A 43 -0.83 29.80 -4.04
C PHE A 43 0.20 30.16 -2.96
N ASP A 44 -0.16 30.95 -1.95
CA ASP A 44 0.74 31.35 -0.87
C ASP A 44 0.94 30.23 0.17
N THR A 45 0.00 29.30 0.27
CA THR A 45 0.06 28.15 1.17
C THR A 45 0.55 26.87 0.52
N LEU A 46 0.86 26.88 -0.80
CA LEU A 46 1.39 25.72 -1.50
C LEU A 46 2.80 25.37 -1.02
N THR A 47 2.90 24.34 -0.22
CA THR A 47 4.18 23.79 0.25
C THR A 47 4.67 22.70 -0.70
N LYS A 48 5.53 23.08 -1.66
CA LYS A 48 6.16 22.13 -2.60
C LYS A 48 7.33 21.35 -1.97
N GLU A 49 7.83 21.81 -0.82
CA GLU A 49 9.08 21.34 -0.23
C GLU A 49 9.02 19.95 0.41
N ASN A 50 7.82 19.44 0.72
CA ASN A 50 7.63 18.19 1.44
C ASN A 50 6.96 17.09 0.62
N ILE A 51 7.14 17.10 -0.72
CA ILE A 51 6.57 16.09 -1.59
C ILE A 51 7.62 15.03 -1.91
N TYR A 52 7.32 13.79 -1.55
CA TYR A 52 8.12 12.65 -1.96
C TYR A 52 7.58 12.08 -3.28
N VAL A 53 8.44 11.98 -4.29
CA VAL A 53 8.05 11.50 -5.62
C VAL A 53 8.69 10.15 -5.90
N LEU A 54 7.87 9.17 -6.23
CA LEU A 54 8.28 7.85 -6.72
C LEU A 54 7.99 7.72 -8.22
N ASN A 55 8.93 7.18 -8.96
CA ASN A 55 8.76 6.91 -10.39
C ASN A 55 7.98 5.61 -10.66
N SER A 56 7.89 4.73 -9.67
CA SER A 56 7.18 3.45 -9.72
C SER A 56 6.54 3.17 -8.37
N PRO A 57 5.38 2.52 -8.31
CA PRO A 57 4.78 2.05 -7.06
C PRO A 57 5.51 0.82 -6.49
N ILE A 58 6.42 0.20 -7.25
CA ILE A 58 7.21 -0.93 -6.78
C ILE A 58 8.54 -0.42 -6.26
N LEU A 59 8.85 -0.76 -5.01
CA LEU A 59 10.01 -0.25 -4.28
C LEU A 59 11.03 -1.34 -4.01
N SER A 60 12.30 -1.06 -4.24
CA SER A 60 13.39 -1.86 -3.68
C SER A 60 13.49 -1.64 -2.16
N ASN A 61 14.21 -2.53 -1.46
CA ASN A 61 14.44 -2.40 -0.01
C ASN A 61 15.12 -1.06 0.35
N SER A 62 16.08 -0.60 -0.46
CA SER A 62 16.74 0.68 -0.23
C SER A 62 15.80 1.88 -0.45
N GLN A 63 14.89 1.80 -1.42
CA GLN A 63 13.90 2.84 -1.67
C GLN A 63 12.85 2.90 -0.55
N LEU A 64 12.39 1.75 -0.05
CA LEU A 64 11.48 1.71 1.09
C LEU A 64 12.13 2.32 2.35
N ASN A 65 13.38 2.00 2.63
CA ASN A 65 14.09 2.58 3.77
C ASN A 65 14.23 4.11 3.65
N LYS A 66 14.55 4.63 2.46
CA LYS A 66 14.58 6.08 2.19
C LYS A 66 13.21 6.72 2.38
N PHE A 67 12.15 6.04 1.93
CA PHE A 67 10.78 6.47 2.09
C PHE A 67 10.39 6.58 3.57
N ILE A 68 10.65 5.53 4.36
CA ILE A 68 10.37 5.52 5.81
C ILE A 68 11.15 6.64 6.52
N ASN A 69 12.43 6.81 6.20
CA ASN A 69 13.27 7.84 6.79
C ASN A 69 12.77 9.27 6.46
N PHE A 70 12.29 9.48 5.24
CA PHE A 70 11.73 10.78 4.83
C PHE A 70 10.50 11.15 5.64
N PHE A 71 9.59 10.21 5.87
CA PHE A 71 8.36 10.47 6.64
C PHE A 71 8.58 10.41 8.16
N GLY A 72 9.62 9.72 8.62
CA GLY A 72 9.97 9.63 10.04
C GLY A 72 8.77 9.24 10.91
N LYS A 73 8.43 10.09 11.88
CA LYS A 73 7.30 9.89 12.79
C LYS A 73 5.92 9.81 12.12
N ASN A 74 5.80 10.26 10.88
CA ASN A 74 4.55 10.18 10.10
C ASN A 74 4.41 8.85 9.37
N SER A 75 5.33 7.91 9.56
CA SER A 75 5.28 6.54 9.04
C SER A 75 5.32 5.53 10.18
N ILE A 76 4.63 4.41 10.03
CA ILE A 76 4.65 3.30 10.97
C ILE A 76 4.62 1.97 10.22
N VAL A 77 5.41 1.01 10.72
CA VAL A 77 5.34 -0.38 10.26
C VAL A 77 4.37 -1.14 11.16
N ILE A 78 3.39 -1.79 10.55
CA ILE A 78 2.40 -2.63 11.23
C ILE A 78 2.73 -4.09 10.89
N ASP A 79 2.88 -4.89 11.92
CA ASP A 79 3.14 -6.32 11.78
C ASP A 79 1.89 -7.08 11.35
N CYS A 80 1.96 -7.66 10.16
CA CYS A 80 0.89 -8.46 9.57
C CYS A 80 1.12 -9.97 9.74
N THR A 81 1.85 -10.37 10.76
CA THR A 81 1.96 -11.77 11.16
C THR A 81 1.04 -12.06 12.36
N PHE A 82 0.74 -13.32 12.59
CA PHE A 82 -0.04 -13.79 13.72
C PHE A 82 0.50 -15.14 14.23
N SER A 83 0.33 -15.38 15.52
CA SER A 83 0.73 -16.66 16.14
C SER A 83 -0.12 -17.81 15.61
N LYS A 84 0.44 -19.01 15.56
CA LYS A 84 -0.30 -20.25 15.22
C LYS A 84 -1.53 -20.49 16.10
N ASP A 85 -1.51 -19.98 17.33
CA ASP A 85 -2.59 -20.11 18.30
C ASP A 85 -3.63 -18.97 18.18
N GLU A 86 -3.32 -17.93 17.38
CA GLU A 86 -4.23 -16.81 17.11
C GLU A 86 -5.15 -17.12 15.92
N ASN A 87 -6.41 -16.73 16.02
CA ASN A 87 -7.33 -16.82 14.89
C ASN A 87 -7.06 -15.70 13.89
N LEU A 88 -7.07 -16.01 12.60
CA LEU A 88 -6.88 -15.05 11.50
C LEU A 88 -7.82 -13.83 11.62
N SER A 89 -9.09 -14.03 12.01
CA SER A 89 -10.04 -12.93 12.20
C SER A 89 -9.58 -11.97 13.29
N THR A 90 -9.10 -12.51 14.43
CA THR A 90 -8.58 -11.72 15.54
C THR A 90 -7.33 -10.93 15.14
N ALA A 91 -6.45 -11.56 14.36
CA ALA A 91 -5.26 -10.89 13.82
C ALA A 91 -5.63 -9.70 12.92
N ILE A 92 -6.61 -9.88 12.02
CA ILE A 92 -7.10 -8.81 11.16
C ILE A 92 -7.71 -7.67 12.00
N GLU A 93 -8.52 -7.98 13.00
CA GLU A 93 -9.10 -6.97 13.91
C GLU A 93 -8.02 -6.19 14.67
N ARG A 94 -6.97 -6.86 15.11
CA ARG A 94 -5.80 -6.22 15.74
C ARG A 94 -5.15 -5.23 14.79
N ILE A 95 -4.82 -5.67 13.57
CA ILE A 95 -4.18 -4.83 12.55
C ILE A 95 -5.07 -3.63 12.18
N GLN A 96 -6.39 -3.83 12.10
CA GLN A 96 -7.35 -2.74 11.86
C GLN A 96 -7.32 -1.70 12.98
N LYS A 97 -7.32 -2.13 14.25
CA LYS A 97 -7.26 -1.23 15.40
C LYS A 97 -5.93 -0.47 15.46
N GLU A 98 -4.81 -1.15 15.26
CA GLU A 98 -3.49 -0.53 15.20
C GLU A 98 -3.43 0.53 14.09
N SER A 99 -3.96 0.21 12.91
CA SER A 99 -4.05 1.16 11.79
C SER A 99 -4.91 2.38 12.13
N GLU A 100 -6.08 2.20 12.74
CA GLU A 100 -6.96 3.30 13.15
C GLU A 100 -6.27 4.21 14.17
N ILE A 101 -5.64 3.64 15.20
CA ILE A 101 -4.92 4.40 16.23
C ILE A 101 -3.81 5.23 15.59
N ALA A 102 -3.00 4.62 14.74
CA ALA A 102 -1.91 5.30 14.05
C ALA A 102 -2.39 6.50 13.22
N VAL A 103 -3.43 6.31 12.41
CA VAL A 103 -3.98 7.38 11.57
C VAL A 103 -4.56 8.52 12.43
N ARG A 104 -5.26 8.21 13.53
CA ARG A 104 -5.78 9.22 14.45
C ARG A 104 -4.69 9.99 15.19
N GLN A 105 -3.50 9.40 15.33
CA GLN A 105 -2.30 10.06 15.87
C GLN A 105 -1.53 10.90 14.83
N GLY A 106 -2.02 10.98 13.59
CA GLY A 106 -1.44 11.78 12.53
C GLY A 106 -0.44 11.06 11.63
N VAL A 107 -0.34 9.74 11.72
CA VAL A 107 0.46 8.93 10.79
C VAL A 107 -0.17 9.00 9.40
N THR A 108 0.63 9.31 8.39
CA THR A 108 0.22 9.43 6.99
C THR A 108 0.66 8.25 6.12
N GLN A 109 1.58 7.43 6.62
CA GLN A 109 2.12 6.29 5.89
C GLN A 109 2.04 5.02 6.75
N LEU A 110 1.11 4.12 6.45
CA LEU A 110 1.10 2.76 7.01
C LEU A 110 1.95 1.86 6.12
N ILE A 111 2.84 1.09 6.72
CA ILE A 111 3.62 0.04 6.06
C ILE A 111 3.16 -1.30 6.63
N LEU A 112 2.35 -2.04 5.88
CA LEU A 112 1.89 -3.37 6.24
C LEU A 112 3.00 -4.36 5.89
N SER A 113 3.56 -5.04 6.90
CA SER A 113 4.73 -5.91 6.70
C SER A 113 4.49 -7.31 7.22
N ASP A 114 4.82 -8.32 6.41
CA ASP A 114 4.87 -9.73 6.80
C ASP A 114 6.30 -10.22 7.10
N LYS A 115 7.24 -9.30 7.29
CA LYS A 115 8.66 -9.63 7.41
C LYS A 115 9.04 -10.41 8.69
N ASN A 116 8.22 -10.34 9.73
CA ASN A 116 8.43 -11.03 11.01
C ASN A 116 8.03 -12.51 10.99
N LEU A 117 8.14 -13.15 9.83
CA LEU A 117 7.89 -14.58 9.67
C LEU A 117 8.84 -15.42 10.53
N SER A 118 8.29 -16.41 11.20
CA SER A 118 9.03 -17.39 11.97
C SER A 118 8.30 -18.74 11.96
N ASN A 119 8.88 -19.74 12.61
CA ASN A 119 8.20 -21.02 12.79
C ASN A 119 6.92 -20.92 13.64
N GLU A 120 6.78 -19.86 14.44
CA GLU A 120 5.63 -19.62 15.32
C GLU A 120 4.68 -18.54 14.79
N ASN A 121 5.16 -17.66 13.90
CA ASN A 121 4.39 -16.57 13.34
C ASN A 121 4.12 -16.80 11.85
N LEU A 122 2.85 -16.85 11.49
CA LEU A 122 2.36 -17.03 10.13
C LEU A 122 1.99 -15.66 9.53
N PRO A 123 2.12 -15.46 8.21
CA PRO A 123 1.68 -14.24 7.58
C PRO A 123 0.16 -14.23 7.44
N VAL A 124 -0.48 -13.09 7.72
CA VAL A 124 -1.81 -12.81 7.18
C VAL A 124 -1.65 -12.67 5.66
N PRO A 125 -2.43 -13.38 4.83
CA PRO A 125 -2.35 -13.20 3.37
C PRO A 125 -2.44 -11.72 3.02
N MET A 126 -1.39 -11.16 2.40
CA MET A 126 -1.23 -9.72 2.28
C MET A 126 -2.36 -9.07 1.49
N LEU A 127 -2.87 -9.74 0.46
CA LEU A 127 -4.00 -9.24 -0.31
C LEU A 127 -5.28 -9.09 0.53
N LEU A 128 -5.54 -10.07 1.43
CA LEU A 128 -6.64 -10.01 2.39
C LEU A 128 -6.41 -8.88 3.40
N CYS A 129 -5.21 -8.76 3.92
CA CYS A 129 -4.83 -7.73 4.89
C CYS A 129 -5.07 -6.33 4.33
N VAL A 130 -4.52 -6.03 3.14
CA VAL A 130 -4.69 -4.72 2.47
C VAL A 130 -6.17 -4.41 2.22
N GLY A 131 -6.93 -5.37 1.67
CA GLY A 131 -8.36 -5.18 1.40
C GLY A 131 -9.17 -4.92 2.68
N ALA A 132 -8.88 -5.66 3.76
CA ALA A 132 -9.54 -5.49 5.05
C ALA A 132 -9.23 -4.11 5.66
N ILE A 133 -7.97 -3.68 5.65
CA ILE A 133 -7.55 -2.37 6.18
C ILE A 133 -8.13 -1.24 5.34
N ASN A 134 -8.04 -1.34 4.01
CA ASN A 134 -8.59 -0.33 3.09
C ASN A 134 -10.09 -0.13 3.33
N THR A 135 -10.88 -1.21 3.36
CA THR A 135 -12.32 -1.15 3.59
C THR A 135 -12.64 -0.61 4.99
N PHE A 136 -11.92 -1.06 6.00
CA PHE A 136 -12.09 -0.58 7.39
C PHE A 136 -11.85 0.93 7.50
N LEU A 137 -10.74 1.43 6.95
CA LEU A 137 -10.42 2.86 6.96
C LEU A 137 -11.41 3.70 6.15
N ILE A 138 -11.96 3.18 5.04
CA ILE A 138 -13.04 3.82 4.29
C ILE A 138 -14.28 3.97 5.17
N ASN A 139 -14.72 2.90 5.83
CA ASN A 139 -15.89 2.91 6.71
C ASN A 139 -15.72 3.87 7.90
N LYS A 140 -14.49 4.02 8.40
CA LYS A 140 -14.13 4.99 9.44
C LYS A 140 -13.91 6.42 8.93
N LYS A 141 -14.00 6.66 7.61
CA LYS A 141 -13.70 7.95 6.95
C LYS A 141 -12.25 8.42 7.17
N LEU A 142 -11.33 7.50 7.35
CA LEU A 142 -9.91 7.76 7.62
C LEU A 142 -9.01 7.50 6.40
N ARG A 143 -9.49 6.79 5.38
CA ARG A 143 -8.67 6.38 4.23
C ARG A 143 -8.05 7.55 3.47
N GLY A 144 -8.69 8.69 3.43
CA GLY A 144 -8.18 9.90 2.74
C GLY A 144 -6.98 10.56 3.42
N TYR A 145 -6.68 10.21 4.67
CA TYR A 145 -5.57 10.79 5.44
C TYR A 145 -4.29 9.97 5.40
N VAL A 146 -4.31 8.77 4.81
CA VAL A 146 -3.21 7.83 4.92
C VAL A 146 -3.00 7.05 3.62
N SER A 147 -1.73 6.76 3.31
CA SER A 147 -1.35 5.82 2.25
C SER A 147 -1.06 4.45 2.87
N ILE A 148 -1.48 3.39 2.17
CA ILE A 148 -1.21 2.00 2.55
C ILE A 148 -0.05 1.51 1.68
N ASN A 149 1.10 1.26 2.30
CA ASN A 149 2.29 0.74 1.66
C ASN A 149 2.47 -0.72 2.10
N VAL A 150 2.92 -1.57 1.22
CA VAL A 150 3.06 -3.01 1.47
C VAL A 150 4.53 -3.40 1.44
N GLN A 151 4.96 -4.19 2.42
CA GLN A 151 6.23 -4.90 2.41
C GLN A 151 5.94 -6.39 2.57
N SER A 152 6.02 -7.14 1.47
CA SER A 152 5.58 -8.55 1.47
C SER A 152 6.47 -9.46 0.63
N GLY A 153 6.72 -10.66 1.18
CA GLY A 153 7.34 -11.76 0.47
C GLY A 153 6.41 -12.51 -0.49
N GLU A 154 5.08 -12.24 -0.44
CA GLU A 154 4.11 -12.88 -1.34
C GLU A 154 4.05 -12.23 -2.73
N ALA A 155 4.56 -11.01 -2.89
CA ALA A 155 4.48 -10.25 -4.14
C ALA A 155 5.62 -10.64 -5.09
N LEU A 156 5.40 -11.65 -5.94
CA LEU A 156 6.43 -12.27 -6.77
C LEU A 156 6.34 -11.89 -8.26
N ASP A 157 5.19 -11.44 -8.73
CA ASP A 157 4.94 -11.16 -10.14
C ASP A 157 4.11 -9.91 -10.37
N THR A 158 4.04 -9.46 -11.63
CA THR A 158 3.27 -8.27 -12.01
C THR A 158 1.80 -8.36 -11.63
N HIS A 159 1.21 -9.57 -11.70
CA HIS A 159 -0.18 -9.77 -11.32
C HIS A 159 -0.39 -9.56 -9.81
N SER A 160 0.52 -10.06 -8.98
CA SER A 160 0.49 -9.86 -7.52
C SER A 160 0.57 -8.36 -7.17
N PHE A 161 1.45 -7.60 -7.84
CA PHE A 161 1.54 -6.15 -7.64
C PHE A 161 0.25 -5.45 -8.06
N ALA A 162 -0.28 -5.77 -9.23
CA ALA A 162 -1.51 -5.17 -9.75
C ALA A 162 -2.71 -5.45 -8.83
N THR A 163 -2.85 -6.66 -8.31
CA THR A 163 -3.93 -7.02 -7.39
C THR A 163 -3.81 -6.31 -6.05
N LEU A 164 -2.61 -6.20 -5.47
CA LEU A 164 -2.38 -5.44 -4.22
C LEU A 164 -2.74 -3.97 -4.39
N ILE A 165 -2.32 -3.34 -5.49
CA ILE A 165 -2.69 -1.95 -5.80
C ILE A 165 -4.20 -1.83 -6.03
N GLY A 166 -4.80 -2.78 -6.74
CA GLY A 166 -6.23 -2.81 -7.02
C GLY A 166 -7.11 -2.87 -5.77
N VAL A 167 -6.66 -3.53 -4.70
CA VAL A 167 -7.40 -3.60 -3.43
C VAL A 167 -7.06 -2.48 -2.45
N GLY A 168 -6.13 -1.56 -2.79
CA GLY A 168 -5.91 -0.35 -2.02
C GLY A 168 -4.48 -0.03 -1.62
N ALA A 169 -3.48 -0.85 -1.99
CA ALA A 169 -2.09 -0.50 -1.75
C ALA A 169 -1.65 0.68 -2.64
N THR A 170 -0.85 1.57 -2.08
CA THR A 170 -0.24 2.69 -2.80
C THR A 170 1.12 2.30 -3.37
N THR A 171 1.91 1.56 -2.58
CA THR A 171 3.21 1.02 -3.01
C THR A 171 3.39 -0.41 -2.53
N VAL A 172 4.26 -1.14 -3.20
CA VAL A 172 4.62 -2.52 -2.86
C VAL A 172 6.14 -2.68 -2.87
N ASN A 173 6.67 -3.22 -1.78
CA ASN A 173 8.06 -3.65 -1.67
C ASN A 173 8.13 -5.17 -1.57
N PRO A 174 8.55 -5.87 -2.63
CA PRO A 174 8.92 -7.28 -2.56
C PRO A 174 10.30 -7.41 -1.93
N TYR A 175 10.38 -7.90 -0.70
CA TYR A 175 11.66 -7.92 0.03
C TYR A 175 12.46 -9.22 -0.12
N LEU A 176 11.89 -10.25 -0.74
CA LEU A 176 12.55 -11.54 -1.04
C LEU A 176 13.29 -11.49 -2.37
#